data_0d5f93a2409d8800e463752d0d557244
#
_entry.id   0d5f93a2409d8800e463752d0d557244
#
_cell.length_a   1.000
_cell.length_b   1.000
_cell.length_c   1.000
_cell.angle_alpha   90.00
_cell.angle_beta   90.00
_cell.angle_gamma   90.00
#
_symmetry.space_group_name_H-M   'P 1'
#
loop_
_entity.id
_entity.type
_entity.pdbx_description
1 polymer ?
#
loop_
_entity_poly.entity_id
_entity_poly.type
_entity_poly.pdbx_seq_one_letter_code
_entity_poly.pdbx_strand_id
1 'polypeptide(L)'
;MVEQLTHAALALKPLAGVSTESVLREARDLLLYAVSYGDLMASLYAVLFDNNASRDRKLSTEDLCDYALRYIHEKFSQPISIQNVCSEIGISQAYLSRLLRKHANTSFNAYVTQCRIEAAKKMIREHPGSPLRDVASCVGYEDYAYFSKVFHQAVGCTPSQWAGDPRPAKDD
;
A
#
# COMPACT_ATOMS: atom_id res chain seq x y z
N MET A 1 27.82 17.27 4.41
CA MET A 1 27.24 16.76 5.67
C MET A 1 26.65 15.36 5.53
N VAL A 2 25.89 15.10 4.49
CA VAL A 2 25.26 13.80 4.22
C VAL A 2 26.29 12.72 3.84
N GLU A 3 27.27 13.03 2.98
CA GLU A 3 28.36 12.11 2.62
C GLU A 3 29.26 11.77 3.82
N GLN A 4 29.40 12.66 4.77
CA GLN A 4 30.20 12.39 5.99
C GLN A 4 29.47 11.46 6.97
N LEU A 5 28.12 11.54 7.06
CA LEU A 5 27.33 10.64 7.88
C LEU A 5 27.24 9.21 7.28
N THR A 6 27.14 9.13 5.95
CA THR A 6 27.17 7.81 5.27
C THR A 6 28.55 7.17 5.36
N HIS A 7 29.63 7.95 5.25
CA HIS A 7 31.00 7.44 5.43
C HIS A 7 31.29 6.99 6.86
N ALA A 8 30.79 7.72 7.87
CA ALA A 8 30.92 7.34 9.28
C ALA A 8 30.12 6.08 9.63
N ALA A 9 28.91 5.93 9.09
CA ALA A 9 28.10 4.72 9.28
C ALA A 9 28.73 3.47 8.64
N LEU A 10 29.38 3.62 7.49
CA LEU A 10 30.09 2.54 6.80
C LEU A 10 31.41 2.14 7.48
N ALA A 11 32.03 3.03 8.24
CA ALA A 11 33.25 2.75 8.99
C ALA A 11 32.99 1.94 10.27
N LEU A 12 31.75 1.86 10.74
CA LEU A 12 31.43 1.27 12.03
C LEU A 12 31.17 -0.25 12.03
N LYS A 13 30.88 -0.89 10.90
CA LYS A 13 30.87 -2.36 10.75
C LYS A 13 30.73 -2.80 9.29
N PRO A 14 31.53 -3.74 8.79
CA PRO A 14 31.18 -4.46 7.58
C PRO A 14 29.96 -5.35 7.88
N LEU A 15 28.82 -5.00 7.31
CA LEU A 15 27.62 -5.83 7.36
C LEU A 15 27.89 -7.10 6.54
N ALA A 16 28.07 -8.21 7.22
CA ALA A 16 28.32 -9.49 6.59
C ALA A 16 27.19 -9.83 5.62
N GLY A 17 27.50 -9.91 4.33
CA GLY A 17 26.59 -10.37 3.27
C GLY A 17 25.79 -9.30 2.54
N VAL A 18 26.00 -8.01 2.80
CA VAL A 18 25.33 -6.91 2.08
C VAL A 18 26.33 -6.12 1.25
N SER A 19 26.07 -5.96 -0.04
CA SER A 19 26.88 -5.09 -0.90
C SER A 19 26.78 -3.65 -0.41
N THR A 20 27.92 -3.05 -0.10
CA THR A 20 28.05 -1.63 0.32
C THR A 20 27.38 -0.69 -0.67
N GLU A 21 27.42 -1.03 -1.95
CA GLU A 21 26.85 -0.27 -3.05
C GLU A 21 25.30 -0.28 -3.05
N SER A 22 24.70 -1.41 -2.64
CA SER A 22 23.25 -1.56 -2.48
C SER A 22 22.74 -0.67 -1.34
N VAL A 23 23.43 -0.67 -0.19
CA VAL A 23 23.08 0.15 0.98
C VAL A 23 23.23 1.64 0.68
N LEU A 24 24.31 2.02 -0.04
CA LEU A 24 24.53 3.43 -0.44
C LEU A 24 23.47 3.93 -1.43
N ARG A 25 23.04 3.09 -2.36
CA ARG A 25 21.99 3.42 -3.31
C ARG A 25 20.65 3.63 -2.59
N GLU A 26 20.32 2.73 -1.69
CA GLU A 26 19.08 2.80 -0.90
C GLU A 26 19.08 4.01 0.06
N ALA A 27 20.20 4.26 0.74
CA ALA A 27 20.38 5.45 1.58
C ALA A 27 20.31 6.76 0.76
N ARG A 28 20.85 6.78 -0.44
CA ARG A 28 20.79 7.92 -1.35
C ARG A 28 19.36 8.19 -1.82
N ASP A 29 18.61 7.15 -2.16
CA ASP A 29 17.20 7.27 -2.56
C ASP A 29 16.34 7.77 -1.39
N LEU A 30 16.60 7.32 -0.16
CA LEU A 30 15.93 7.82 1.04
C LEU A 30 16.22 9.30 1.31
N LEU A 31 17.48 9.74 1.06
CA LEU A 31 17.90 11.14 1.23
C LEU A 31 17.24 12.10 0.24
N LEU A 32 17.04 11.65 -1.00
CA LEU A 32 16.43 12.47 -2.05
C LEU A 32 14.93 12.75 -1.81
N TYR A 33 14.27 11.94 -0.99
CA TYR A 33 12.82 11.95 -0.82
C TYR A 33 12.35 12.17 0.61
N ALA A 34 13.25 12.38 1.58
CA ALA A 34 12.86 12.63 2.97
C ALA A 34 12.09 13.95 3.10
N VAL A 35 10.87 13.88 3.63
CA VAL A 35 9.99 15.04 3.82
C VAL A 35 10.30 15.72 5.15
N SER A 36 10.82 14.99 6.13
CA SER A 36 11.28 15.54 7.41
C SER A 36 12.55 14.84 7.90
N TYR A 37 13.27 15.50 8.80
CA TYR A 37 14.45 14.94 9.44
C TYR A 37 14.13 13.69 10.25
N GLY A 38 12.95 13.64 10.90
CA GLY A 38 12.50 12.48 11.66
C GLY A 38 12.26 11.25 10.78
N ASP A 39 11.61 11.43 9.61
CA ASP A 39 11.38 10.35 8.65
C ASP A 39 12.69 9.83 8.05
N LEU A 40 13.65 10.74 7.83
CA LEU A 40 14.97 10.38 7.35
C LEU A 40 15.71 9.50 8.37
N MET A 41 15.72 9.92 9.63
CA MET A 41 16.42 9.20 10.70
C MET A 41 15.77 7.84 10.98
N ALA A 42 14.45 7.75 10.99
CA ALA A 42 13.73 6.48 11.16
C ALA A 42 14.03 5.52 10.00
N SER A 43 14.03 6.01 8.77
CA SER A 43 14.31 5.19 7.58
C SER A 43 15.79 4.75 7.52
N LEU A 44 16.72 5.62 7.88
CA LEU A 44 18.15 5.27 7.97
C LEU A 44 18.41 4.28 9.10
N TYR A 45 17.74 4.43 10.24
CA TYR A 45 17.85 3.50 11.35
C TYR A 45 17.35 2.11 10.95
N ALA A 46 16.22 2.02 10.26
CA ALA A 46 15.69 0.75 9.75
C ALA A 46 16.67 0.07 8.77
N VAL A 47 17.25 0.84 7.84
CA VAL A 47 18.24 0.30 6.86
C VAL A 47 19.54 -0.14 7.52
N LEU A 48 20.01 0.58 8.55
CA LEU A 48 21.32 0.34 9.16
C LEU A 48 21.30 -0.61 10.36
N PHE A 49 20.20 -0.66 11.11
CA PHE A 49 20.16 -1.32 12.41
C PHE A 49 19.06 -2.38 12.57
N ASP A 50 18.07 -2.45 11.68
CA ASP A 50 17.04 -3.46 11.77
C ASP A 50 17.52 -4.82 11.25
N ASN A 51 18.56 -5.33 11.95
CA ASN A 51 19.19 -6.61 11.67
C ASN A 51 18.42 -7.80 12.28
N ASN A 52 17.19 -7.57 12.76
CA ASN A 52 16.42 -8.58 13.49
C ASN A 52 15.21 -9.14 12.72
N ALA A 53 15.03 -8.77 11.47
CA ALA A 53 14.10 -9.43 10.60
C ALA A 53 14.81 -10.58 9.86
N SER A 54 14.69 -11.77 10.44
CA SER A 54 14.82 -13.09 9.79
C SER A 54 15.89 -13.21 8.71
N ARG A 55 17.01 -13.84 9.06
CA ARG A 55 17.95 -14.49 8.16
C ARG A 55 17.16 -15.40 7.19
N ASP A 56 16.80 -14.91 6.06
CA ASP A 56 16.53 -15.62 4.82
C ASP A 56 15.48 -14.90 3.98
N ARG A 57 15.94 -14.11 3.05
CA ARG A 57 15.34 -13.30 2.00
C ARG A 57 15.25 -11.82 2.35
N LYS A 58 16.21 -11.06 1.88
CA LYS A 58 15.97 -9.63 1.58
C LYS A 58 14.80 -9.57 0.59
N LEU A 59 13.64 -9.22 1.10
CA LEU A 59 12.51 -8.89 0.24
C LEU A 59 12.95 -7.73 -0.67
N SER A 60 12.84 -7.92 -1.97
CA SER A 60 13.09 -6.83 -2.91
C SER A 60 12.07 -5.71 -2.67
N THR A 61 12.32 -4.52 -3.17
CA THR A 61 11.32 -3.43 -3.11
C THR A 61 10.01 -3.81 -3.79
N GLU A 62 10.07 -4.69 -4.80
CA GLU A 62 8.92 -5.26 -5.48
C GLU A 62 8.17 -6.23 -4.56
N ASP A 63 8.87 -7.15 -3.89
CA ASP A 63 8.27 -8.09 -2.93
C ASP A 63 7.57 -7.37 -1.78
N LEU A 64 8.16 -6.26 -1.28
CA LEU A 64 7.54 -5.42 -0.25
C LEU A 64 6.27 -4.73 -0.76
N CYS A 65 6.28 -4.27 -2.02
CA CYS A 65 5.10 -3.69 -2.64
C CYS A 65 3.98 -4.74 -2.79
N ASP A 66 4.33 -5.90 -3.30
CA ASP A 66 3.39 -7.01 -3.49
C ASP A 66 2.81 -7.50 -2.16
N TYR A 67 3.63 -7.56 -1.12
CA TYR A 67 3.16 -7.86 0.23
C TYR A 67 2.16 -6.82 0.73
N ALA A 68 2.46 -5.52 0.57
CA ALA A 68 1.56 -4.44 0.97
C ALA A 68 0.24 -4.49 0.21
N LEU A 69 0.26 -4.70 -1.10
CA LEU A 69 -0.94 -4.81 -1.93
C LEU A 69 -1.79 -6.02 -1.53
N ARG A 70 -1.16 -7.16 -1.28
CA ARG A 70 -1.84 -8.37 -0.80
C ARG A 70 -2.48 -8.15 0.56
N TYR A 71 -1.77 -7.57 1.52
CA TYR A 71 -2.30 -7.24 2.83
C TYR A 71 -3.52 -6.32 2.74
N ILE A 72 -3.45 -5.27 1.90
CA ILE A 72 -4.59 -4.39 1.65
C ILE A 72 -5.75 -5.17 1.04
N HIS A 73 -5.46 -6.03 0.05
CA HIS A 73 -6.47 -6.84 -0.62
C HIS A 73 -7.18 -7.83 0.32
N GLU A 74 -6.50 -8.34 1.33
CA GLU A 74 -7.10 -9.23 2.34
C GLU A 74 -7.92 -8.47 3.39
N LYS A 75 -7.60 -7.20 3.64
CA LYS A 75 -8.16 -6.42 4.76
C LYS A 75 -9.03 -5.23 4.34
N PHE A 76 -9.24 -4.97 3.05
CA PHE A 76 -9.94 -3.76 2.56
C PHE A 76 -11.35 -3.59 3.10
N SER A 77 -12.07 -4.68 3.41
CA SER A 77 -13.44 -4.63 3.96
C SER A 77 -13.51 -4.18 5.42
N GLN A 78 -12.37 -4.17 6.11
CA GLN A 78 -12.26 -3.72 7.50
C GLN A 78 -11.78 -2.27 7.57
N PRO A 79 -11.87 -1.61 8.75
CA PRO A 79 -11.20 -0.35 8.98
C PRO A 79 -9.68 -0.52 8.83
N ILE A 80 -9.12 -0.11 7.71
CA ILE A 80 -7.70 -0.20 7.41
C ILE A 80 -7.10 1.20 7.24
N SER A 81 -5.92 1.42 7.80
CA SER A 81 -5.15 2.64 7.66
C SER A 81 -3.76 2.34 7.10
N ILE A 82 -3.11 3.34 6.53
CA ILE A 82 -1.73 3.22 6.09
C ILE A 82 -0.78 2.84 7.24
N GLN A 83 -1.10 3.28 8.48
CA GLN A 83 -0.36 2.92 9.69
C GLN A 83 -0.42 1.43 9.96
N ASN A 84 -1.58 0.79 9.80
CA ASN A 84 -1.72 -0.65 9.99
C ASN A 84 -0.78 -1.43 9.07
N VAL A 85 -0.75 -1.06 7.78
CA VAL A 85 0.14 -1.69 6.79
C VAL A 85 1.61 -1.46 7.14
N CYS A 86 1.96 -0.22 7.50
CA CYS A 86 3.33 0.14 7.88
C CYS A 86 3.81 -0.63 9.12
N SER A 87 2.97 -0.77 10.13
CA SER A 87 3.28 -1.53 11.35
C SER A 87 3.47 -3.02 11.07
N GLU A 88 2.68 -3.59 10.15
CA GLU A 88 2.80 -4.99 9.77
C GLU A 88 4.10 -5.29 9.02
N ILE A 89 4.50 -4.38 8.13
CA ILE A 89 5.68 -4.57 7.27
C ILE A 89 6.97 -4.05 7.93
N GLY A 90 6.86 -3.18 8.96
CA GLY A 90 8.00 -2.55 9.61
C GLY A 90 8.62 -1.40 8.82
N ILE A 91 7.82 -0.65 8.02
CA ILE A 91 8.31 0.46 7.20
C ILE A 91 7.57 1.78 7.50
N SER A 92 8.17 2.91 7.13
CA SER A 92 7.54 4.21 7.29
C SER A 92 6.44 4.47 6.25
N GLN A 93 5.45 5.33 6.59
CA GLN A 93 4.38 5.72 5.67
C GLN A 93 4.91 6.41 4.40
N ALA A 94 5.95 7.23 4.57
CA ALA A 94 6.58 7.91 3.44
C ALA A 94 7.22 6.89 2.48
N TYR A 95 7.85 5.84 3.02
CA TYR A 95 8.45 4.78 2.22
C TYR A 95 7.37 3.94 1.52
N LEU A 96 6.32 3.51 2.23
CA LEU A 96 5.20 2.77 1.62
C LEU A 96 4.52 3.56 0.51
N SER A 97 4.28 4.86 0.71
CA SER A 97 3.66 5.72 -0.30
C SER A 97 4.50 5.83 -1.58
N ARG A 98 5.82 5.90 -1.45
CA ARG A 98 6.73 5.89 -2.60
C ARG A 98 6.74 4.54 -3.31
N LEU A 99 6.76 3.46 -2.53
CA LEU A 99 6.77 2.09 -3.01
C LEU A 99 5.54 1.82 -3.89
N LEU A 100 4.35 2.16 -3.38
CA LEU A 100 3.09 2.01 -4.11
C LEU A 100 3.05 2.87 -5.38
N ARG A 101 3.57 4.09 -5.35
CA ARG A 101 3.65 4.93 -6.55
C ARG A 101 4.62 4.39 -7.59
N LYS A 102 5.80 3.94 -7.15
CA LYS A 102 6.87 3.49 -8.05
C LYS A 102 6.54 2.16 -8.73
N HIS A 103 6.04 1.19 -7.96
CA HIS A 103 5.86 -0.19 -8.44
C HIS A 103 4.42 -0.51 -8.86
N ALA A 104 3.43 0.11 -8.24
CA ALA A 104 2.02 -0.15 -8.53
C ALA A 104 1.28 1.06 -9.14
N ASN A 105 1.97 2.19 -9.36
CA ASN A 105 1.40 3.43 -9.89
C ASN A 105 0.10 3.87 -9.18
N THR A 106 0.00 3.63 -7.89
CA THR A 106 -1.19 3.90 -7.09
C THR A 106 -0.84 4.53 -5.74
N SER A 107 -1.85 5.02 -5.03
CA SER A 107 -1.74 5.40 -3.62
C SER A 107 -2.50 4.41 -2.75
N PHE A 108 -2.20 4.38 -1.43
CA PHE A 108 -2.90 3.53 -0.47
C PHE A 108 -4.42 3.69 -0.56
N ASN A 109 -4.92 4.94 -0.48
CA ASN A 109 -6.35 5.21 -0.53
C ASN A 109 -6.99 4.84 -1.87
N ALA A 110 -6.30 5.10 -2.98
CA ALA A 110 -6.79 4.73 -4.31
C ALA A 110 -6.90 3.21 -4.45
N TYR A 111 -5.91 2.47 -3.98
CA TYR A 111 -5.93 1.01 -4.05
C TYR A 111 -6.99 0.38 -3.15
N VAL A 112 -7.16 0.86 -1.89
CA VAL A 112 -8.26 0.43 -1.02
C VAL A 112 -9.62 0.68 -1.66
N THR A 113 -9.80 1.88 -2.23
CA THR A 113 -11.03 2.24 -2.94
C THR A 113 -11.28 1.29 -4.11
N GLN A 114 -10.27 1.03 -4.92
CA GLN A 114 -10.37 0.09 -6.05
C GLN A 114 -10.79 -1.31 -5.59
N CYS A 115 -10.14 -1.87 -4.56
CA CYS A 115 -10.50 -3.19 -4.02
C CYS A 115 -11.96 -3.24 -3.56
N ARG A 116 -12.41 -2.19 -2.83
CA ARG A 116 -13.80 -2.09 -2.35
C ARG A 116 -14.81 -2.01 -3.48
N ILE A 117 -14.54 -1.20 -4.50
CA ILE A 117 -15.44 -1.04 -5.64
C ILE A 117 -15.52 -2.31 -6.48
N GLU A 118 -14.39 -2.97 -6.76
CA GLU A 118 -14.41 -4.24 -7.48
C GLU A 118 -15.16 -5.33 -6.70
N ALA A 119 -14.96 -5.42 -5.40
CA ALA A 119 -15.73 -6.33 -4.55
C ALA A 119 -17.24 -6.02 -4.56
N ALA A 120 -17.61 -4.74 -4.51
CA ALA A 120 -19.02 -4.33 -4.59
C ALA A 120 -19.64 -4.70 -5.95
N LYS A 121 -18.93 -4.44 -7.05
CA LYS A 121 -19.37 -4.84 -8.41
C LYS A 121 -19.64 -6.34 -8.50
N LYS A 122 -18.73 -7.14 -7.95
CA LYS A 122 -18.85 -8.59 -7.90
C LYS A 122 -20.06 -9.01 -7.07
N MET A 123 -20.21 -8.50 -5.84
CA MET A 123 -21.33 -8.85 -4.96
C MET A 123 -22.69 -8.50 -5.57
N ILE A 124 -22.83 -7.32 -6.20
CA ILE A 124 -24.07 -6.91 -6.86
C ILE A 124 -24.45 -7.86 -7.99
N ARG A 125 -23.48 -8.37 -8.73
CA ARG A 125 -23.72 -9.34 -9.83
C ARG A 125 -24.05 -10.73 -9.34
N GLU A 126 -23.35 -11.21 -8.32
CA GLU A 126 -23.51 -12.57 -7.78
C GLU A 126 -24.81 -12.71 -6.98
N HIS A 127 -25.27 -11.60 -6.38
CA HIS A 127 -26.46 -11.56 -5.53
C HIS A 127 -27.44 -10.46 -5.99
N PRO A 128 -28.07 -10.61 -7.17
CA PRO A 128 -29.04 -9.64 -7.66
C PRO A 128 -30.23 -9.57 -6.70
N GLY A 129 -30.57 -8.34 -6.28
CA GLY A 129 -31.64 -8.09 -5.32
C GLY A 129 -31.18 -7.87 -3.88
N SER A 130 -29.90 -8.06 -3.57
CA SER A 130 -29.37 -7.70 -2.25
C SER A 130 -29.50 -6.20 -2.00
N PRO A 131 -29.84 -5.76 -0.78
CA PRO A 131 -29.88 -4.36 -0.43
C PRO A 131 -28.49 -3.71 -0.65
N LEU A 132 -28.42 -2.68 -1.48
CA LEU A 132 -27.16 -2.01 -1.81
C LEU A 132 -26.46 -1.38 -0.58
N ARG A 133 -27.23 -1.11 0.48
CA ARG A 133 -26.68 -0.65 1.76
C ARG A 133 -25.87 -1.78 2.44
N ASP A 134 -26.35 -3.01 2.36
CA ASP A 134 -25.64 -4.17 2.92
C ASP A 134 -24.38 -4.44 2.12
N VAL A 135 -24.45 -4.33 0.79
CA VAL A 135 -23.24 -4.41 -0.06
C VAL A 135 -22.21 -3.36 0.36
N ALA A 136 -22.62 -2.09 0.55
CA ALA A 136 -21.72 -1.03 1.00
C ALA A 136 -21.03 -1.39 2.34
N SER A 137 -21.80 -1.88 3.32
CA SER A 137 -21.27 -2.29 4.63
C SER A 137 -20.31 -3.46 4.51
N CYS A 138 -20.63 -4.47 3.71
CA CYS A 138 -19.76 -5.64 3.50
C CYS A 138 -18.40 -5.29 2.87
N VAL A 139 -18.35 -4.25 2.03
CA VAL A 139 -17.09 -3.80 1.42
C VAL A 139 -16.38 -2.69 2.22
N GLY A 140 -16.87 -2.36 3.42
CA GLY A 140 -16.20 -1.47 4.36
C GLY A 140 -16.61 0.00 4.28
N TYR A 141 -17.83 0.31 3.78
CA TYR A 141 -18.40 1.65 3.84
C TYR A 141 -19.56 1.69 4.83
N GLU A 142 -19.47 2.50 5.88
CA GLU A 142 -20.51 2.70 6.86
C GLU A 142 -21.65 3.59 6.31
N ASP A 143 -21.29 4.59 5.47
CA ASP A 143 -22.23 5.53 4.85
C ASP A 143 -22.49 5.14 3.40
N TYR A 144 -23.77 4.78 3.12
CA TYR A 144 -24.23 4.44 1.77
C TYR A 144 -24.16 5.62 0.79
N ALA A 145 -24.44 6.85 1.25
CA ALA A 145 -24.41 8.01 0.37
C ALA A 145 -22.97 8.29 -0.11
N TYR A 146 -22.02 8.16 0.80
CA TYR A 146 -20.60 8.25 0.47
C TYR A 146 -20.16 7.12 -0.46
N PHE A 147 -20.54 5.88 -0.16
CA PHE A 147 -20.29 4.72 -1.04
C PHE A 147 -20.81 4.97 -2.45
N SER A 148 -22.09 5.40 -2.59
CA SER A 148 -22.71 5.65 -3.89
C SER A 148 -21.95 6.70 -4.71
N LYS A 149 -21.48 7.76 -4.04
CA LYS A 149 -20.64 8.80 -4.67
C LYS A 149 -19.32 8.26 -5.16
N VAL A 150 -18.60 7.50 -4.32
CA VAL A 150 -17.31 6.90 -4.67
C VAL A 150 -17.45 5.87 -5.79
N PHE A 151 -18.50 5.05 -5.73
CA PHE A 151 -18.82 4.07 -6.77
C PHE A 151 -19.07 4.76 -8.11
N HIS A 152 -19.92 5.81 -8.12
CA HIS A 152 -20.18 6.57 -9.33
C HIS A 152 -18.92 7.23 -9.91
N GLN A 153 -18.05 7.76 -9.06
CA GLN A 153 -16.76 8.34 -9.51
C GLN A 153 -15.84 7.29 -10.15
N ALA A 154 -15.85 6.07 -9.63
CA ALA A 154 -14.96 5.00 -10.10
C ALA A 154 -15.51 4.26 -11.34
N VAL A 155 -16.83 4.11 -11.43
CA VAL A 155 -17.50 3.25 -12.43
C VAL A 155 -18.23 4.05 -13.50
N GLY A 156 -18.57 5.33 -13.22
CA GLY A 156 -19.32 6.19 -14.13
C GLY A 156 -20.86 6.06 -14.02
N CYS A 157 -21.36 5.14 -13.20
CA CYS A 157 -22.80 4.98 -12.92
C CYS A 157 -23.04 4.67 -11.43
N THR A 158 -24.27 4.85 -10.96
CA THR A 158 -24.62 4.55 -9.57
C THR A 158 -24.68 3.03 -9.32
N PRO A 159 -24.54 2.57 -8.05
CA PRO A 159 -24.72 1.16 -7.71
C PRO A 159 -26.06 0.60 -8.16
N SER A 160 -27.13 1.40 -8.09
CA SER A 160 -28.48 1.00 -8.53
C SER A 160 -28.57 0.83 -10.05
N GLN A 161 -27.94 1.72 -10.80
CA GLN A 161 -27.84 1.58 -12.26
C GLN A 161 -27.01 0.36 -12.64
N TRP A 162 -25.91 0.12 -11.94
CA TRP A 162 -25.07 -1.06 -12.14
C TRP A 162 -25.82 -2.36 -11.87
N ALA A 163 -26.66 -2.41 -10.82
CA ALA A 163 -27.48 -3.57 -10.50
C ALA A 163 -28.56 -3.87 -11.54
N GLY A 164 -29.08 -2.84 -12.22
CA GLY A 164 -30.09 -2.97 -13.28
C GLY A 164 -29.52 -3.16 -14.69
N ASP A 165 -28.21 -3.12 -14.87
CA ASP A 165 -27.56 -3.22 -16.18
C ASP A 165 -27.31 -4.69 -16.57
N PRO A 166 -27.96 -5.21 -17.63
CA PRO A 166 -27.81 -6.60 -18.06
C PRO A 166 -26.49 -6.88 -18.80
N ARG A 167 -25.55 -5.94 -18.88
CA ARG A 167 -24.30 -6.17 -19.62
C ARG A 167 -23.46 -7.26 -18.97
N PRO A 168 -23.02 -8.29 -19.74
CA PRO A 168 -22.10 -9.30 -19.22
C PRO A 168 -20.77 -8.63 -18.81
N ALA A 169 -20.12 -9.19 -17.79
CA ALA A 169 -18.77 -8.80 -17.45
C ALA A 169 -17.90 -8.91 -18.71
N LYS A 170 -17.27 -7.82 -19.14
CA LYS A 170 -16.09 -7.94 -19.98
C LYS A 170 -15.00 -8.46 -19.05
N ASP A 171 -14.67 -9.73 -19.21
CA ASP A 171 -13.43 -10.30 -18.73
C ASP A 171 -12.32 -9.64 -19.54
N ASP A 172 -11.58 -8.72 -18.92
CA ASP A 172 -10.27 -8.23 -19.39
C ASP A 172 -9.18 -8.90 -18.58
#